data_1f6d6cf8f5247c2188149673dd923166
#
_entry.id   1f6d6cf8f5247c2188149673dd923166
#
_cell.length_a   1.000
_cell.length_b   1.000
_cell.length_c   1.000
_cell.angle_alpha   90.00
_cell.angle_beta   90.00
_cell.angle_gamma   90.00
#
_symmetry.space_group_name_H-M   'P 1'
#
loop_
_entity.id
_entity.type
_entity.pdbx_description
1 polymer ?
#
loop_
_entity_poly.entity_id
_entity_poly.type
_entity_poly.pdbx_seq_one_letter_code
_entity_poly.pdbx_strand_id
1 'polypeptide(L)'
;MHFVSIDLASKMAWIKSRATLGEIYHGTSQVTSEYGFPIGVGPTVGSGGHFKGGEYGLLSRKYGTSFDNVLDVHHVDAQGRLLDRASMREDVFWALRGGGAGTWGIIVAQKIQLVSVTPRVTAFCLSKIGKGAISELLYRWQAIAPKAPPELFSTVYVAGFTKGNVTDIQASFYRQYLGTTVETLALMGKIYPELELSAMDCKEGKWIEAVAFIADV
;
A
#
# COMPACT_ATOMS: atom_id res chain seq x y z
N MET A 1 -22.86 8.85 8.88
CA MET A 1 -21.71 9.76 9.08
C MET A 1 -20.60 9.25 8.18
N HIS A 2 -20.28 9.96 7.10
CA HIS A 2 -19.24 9.54 6.16
C HIS A 2 -17.87 9.63 6.84
N PHE A 3 -17.07 8.54 6.78
CA PHE A 3 -15.72 8.50 7.32
C PHE A 3 -14.66 8.96 6.30
N VAL A 4 -15.03 8.98 5.02
CA VAL A 4 -14.20 9.39 3.89
C VAL A 4 -14.98 10.46 3.11
N SER A 5 -14.39 11.62 2.93
CA SER A 5 -14.95 12.72 2.14
C SER A 5 -13.93 13.11 1.07
N ILE A 6 -14.26 12.90 -0.20
CA ILE A 6 -13.36 13.08 -1.34
C ILE A 6 -13.75 14.33 -2.11
N ASP A 7 -12.76 15.17 -2.39
CA ASP A 7 -12.85 16.30 -3.30
C ASP A 7 -11.94 16.05 -4.51
N LEU A 8 -12.53 15.66 -5.63
CA LEU A 8 -11.78 15.38 -6.86
C LEU A 8 -11.23 16.65 -7.51
N ALA A 9 -11.86 17.81 -7.30
CA ALA A 9 -11.40 19.06 -7.88
C ALA A 9 -10.03 19.46 -7.31
N SER A 10 -9.86 19.27 -6.00
CA SER A 10 -8.58 19.50 -5.30
C SER A 10 -7.68 18.27 -5.26
N LYS A 11 -8.19 17.09 -5.66
CA LYS A 11 -7.52 15.79 -5.54
C LYS A 11 -7.14 15.46 -4.10
N MET A 12 -8.01 15.77 -3.17
CA MET A 12 -7.79 15.58 -1.73
C MET A 12 -8.94 14.80 -1.12
N ALA A 13 -8.68 14.22 0.05
CA ALA A 13 -9.73 13.61 0.87
C ALA A 13 -9.50 13.89 2.35
N TRP A 14 -10.61 14.05 3.11
CA TRP A 14 -10.59 13.97 4.56
C TRP A 14 -11.00 12.57 5.00
N ILE A 15 -10.16 11.94 5.81
CA ILE A 15 -10.37 10.61 6.37
C ILE A 15 -10.45 10.72 7.88
N LYS A 16 -11.56 10.27 8.46
CA LYS A 16 -11.69 10.15 9.92
C LYS A 16 -10.89 8.96 10.43
N SER A 17 -10.19 9.12 11.53
CA SER A 17 -9.27 8.09 12.09
C SER A 17 -9.92 6.74 12.44
N ARG A 18 -11.25 6.69 12.54
CA ARG A 18 -12.00 5.44 12.75
C ARG A 18 -12.31 4.66 11.46
N ALA A 19 -12.05 5.25 10.29
CA ALA A 19 -12.22 4.55 9.03
C ALA A 19 -11.23 3.39 8.92
N THR A 20 -11.68 2.26 8.39
CA THR A 20 -10.80 1.17 7.99
C THR A 20 -10.21 1.43 6.60
N LEU A 21 -9.13 0.73 6.26
CA LEU A 21 -8.54 0.83 4.92
C LEU A 21 -9.53 0.38 3.84
N GLY A 22 -10.33 -0.66 4.11
CA GLY A 22 -11.39 -1.12 3.21
C GLY A 22 -12.44 -0.03 2.93
N GLU A 23 -12.85 0.74 3.95
CA GLU A 23 -13.78 1.87 3.78
C GLU A 23 -13.15 3.00 2.96
N ILE A 24 -11.83 3.24 3.08
CA ILE A 24 -11.10 4.21 2.27
C ILE A 24 -11.04 3.76 0.81
N TYR A 25 -10.65 2.52 0.56
CA TYR A 25 -10.63 1.94 -0.79
C TYR A 25 -12.00 1.97 -1.44
N HIS A 26 -13.03 1.51 -0.73
CA HIS A 26 -14.40 1.52 -1.22
C HIS A 26 -14.87 2.94 -1.51
N GLY A 27 -14.75 3.86 -0.55
CA GLY A 27 -15.16 5.26 -0.73
C GLY A 27 -14.46 5.92 -1.92
N THR A 28 -13.17 5.67 -2.12
CA THR A 28 -12.42 6.20 -3.26
C THR A 28 -12.90 5.59 -4.59
N SER A 29 -13.10 4.27 -4.65
CA SER A 29 -13.51 3.58 -5.87
C SER A 29 -14.92 3.95 -6.35
N GLN A 30 -15.79 4.42 -5.45
CA GLN A 30 -17.14 4.89 -5.81
C GLN A 30 -17.13 6.24 -6.56
N VAL A 31 -16.07 7.04 -6.38
CA VAL A 31 -15.99 8.40 -6.96
C VAL A 31 -14.98 8.48 -8.10
N THR A 32 -13.96 7.63 -8.12
CA THR A 32 -12.92 7.69 -9.14
C THR A 32 -12.24 6.34 -9.35
N SER A 33 -11.79 6.10 -10.60
CA SER A 33 -10.88 5.02 -10.96
C SER A 33 -9.47 5.52 -11.32
N GLU A 34 -9.25 6.85 -11.27
CA GLU A 34 -8.01 7.51 -11.71
C GLU A 34 -7.12 7.95 -10.56
N TYR A 35 -7.65 7.91 -9.34
CA TYR A 35 -6.91 8.32 -8.14
C TYR A 35 -6.98 7.22 -7.07
N GLY A 36 -5.90 7.12 -6.33
CA GLY A 36 -5.75 6.23 -5.19
C GLY A 36 -4.99 6.91 -4.05
N PHE A 37 -4.64 6.12 -3.05
CA PHE A 37 -3.83 6.56 -1.93
C PHE A 37 -2.84 5.46 -1.53
N PRO A 38 -1.58 5.78 -1.19
CA PRO A 38 -0.55 4.78 -0.86
C PRO A 38 -0.74 4.22 0.55
N ILE A 39 -1.76 3.38 0.75
CA ILE A 39 -2.09 2.69 2.00
C ILE A 39 -1.92 1.18 1.85
N GLY A 40 -1.82 0.46 2.98
CA GLY A 40 -1.76 -0.99 3.04
C GLY A 40 -3.04 -1.68 2.54
N VAL A 41 -2.97 -2.99 2.34
CA VAL A 41 -4.06 -3.75 1.69
C VAL A 41 -5.04 -4.40 2.68
N GLY A 42 -4.72 -4.46 3.98
CA GLY A 42 -5.57 -5.11 4.99
C GLY A 42 -6.89 -4.36 5.22
N PRO A 43 -8.06 -4.86 4.75
CA PRO A 43 -9.29 -4.08 4.71
C PRO A 43 -9.85 -3.72 6.09
N THR A 44 -9.54 -4.51 7.11
CA THR A 44 -10.03 -4.30 8.49
C THR A 44 -9.13 -3.44 9.36
N VAL A 45 -7.95 -3.05 8.85
CA VAL A 45 -7.01 -2.22 9.58
C VAL A 45 -7.55 -0.80 9.72
N GLY A 46 -7.52 -0.26 10.94
CA GLY A 46 -7.96 1.12 11.23
C GLY A 46 -6.93 2.17 10.79
N SER A 47 -7.35 3.15 10.01
CA SER A 47 -6.48 4.21 9.47
C SER A 47 -5.81 5.05 10.54
N GLY A 48 -6.49 5.32 11.64
CA GLY A 48 -6.00 6.22 12.67
C GLY A 48 -4.73 5.74 13.39
N GLY A 49 -4.58 4.43 13.61
CA GLY A 49 -3.36 3.84 14.16
C GLY A 49 -2.30 3.64 13.09
N HIS A 50 -2.71 3.18 11.94
CA HIS A 50 -1.84 2.72 10.86
C HIS A 50 -1.08 3.88 10.19
N PHE A 51 -1.76 4.96 9.81
CA PHE A 51 -1.12 6.15 9.23
C PHE A 51 -0.05 6.75 10.17
N LYS A 52 -0.28 6.74 11.48
CA LYS A 52 0.65 7.29 12.47
C LYS A 52 2.00 6.56 12.55
N GLY A 53 2.05 5.31 12.11
CA GLY A 53 3.25 4.48 12.09
C GLY A 53 4.06 4.56 10.79
N GLY A 54 3.70 5.41 9.83
CA GLY A 54 4.42 5.55 8.57
C GLY A 54 4.05 4.47 7.55
N GLU A 55 2.79 4.18 7.42
CA GLU A 55 2.22 3.15 6.58
C GLU A 55 2.73 3.13 5.14
N TYR A 56 2.94 1.94 4.61
CA TYR A 56 3.24 1.72 3.20
C TYR A 56 2.21 0.79 2.54
N GLY A 57 2.14 0.84 1.22
CA GLY A 57 1.26 -0.01 0.42
C GLY A 57 1.68 -0.08 -1.04
N LEU A 58 0.79 -0.56 -1.89
CA LEU A 58 1.06 -0.87 -3.29
C LEU A 58 1.53 0.33 -4.12
N LEU A 59 1.19 1.54 -3.73
CA LEU A 59 1.57 2.79 -4.41
C LEU A 59 2.80 3.46 -3.81
N SER A 60 3.29 2.98 -2.66
CA SER A 60 4.32 3.70 -1.89
C SER A 60 5.66 3.79 -2.59
N ARG A 61 6.00 2.82 -3.45
CA ARG A 61 7.25 2.88 -4.21
C ARG A 61 7.31 4.10 -5.14
N LYS A 62 6.17 4.50 -5.70
CA LYS A 62 6.09 5.63 -6.62
C LYS A 62 5.79 6.95 -5.91
N TYR A 63 4.99 6.93 -4.87
CA TYR A 63 4.41 8.13 -4.28
C TYR A 63 4.82 8.37 -2.81
N GLY A 64 5.72 7.55 -2.28
CA GLY A 64 6.08 7.61 -0.87
C GLY A 64 5.08 6.87 0.03
N THR A 65 5.27 6.98 1.32
CA THR A 65 4.40 6.38 2.33
C THR A 65 3.09 7.16 2.46
N SER A 66 2.13 6.64 3.22
CA SER A 66 0.89 7.37 3.51
C SER A 66 1.17 8.75 4.09
N PHE A 67 2.15 8.86 4.98
CA PHE A 67 2.49 10.13 5.62
C PHE A 67 3.11 11.18 4.72
N ASP A 68 3.81 10.77 3.69
CA ASP A 68 4.34 11.71 2.69
C ASP A 68 3.20 12.44 1.98
N ASN A 69 2.02 11.83 2.00
CA ASN A 69 0.80 12.32 1.35
C ASN A 69 -0.23 12.90 2.34
N VAL A 70 0.07 13.01 3.64
CA VAL A 70 -0.77 13.71 4.62
C VAL A 70 -0.46 15.20 4.60
N LEU A 71 -1.47 16.01 4.28
CA LEU A 71 -1.38 17.46 4.12
C LEU A 71 -1.74 18.22 5.40
N ASP A 72 -2.68 17.67 6.18
CA ASP A 72 -3.22 18.28 7.39
C ASP A 72 -3.81 17.21 8.31
N VAL A 73 -3.98 17.53 9.58
CA VAL A 73 -4.61 16.68 10.57
C VAL A 73 -5.49 17.49 11.52
N HIS A 74 -6.58 16.89 11.98
CA HIS A 74 -7.25 17.34 13.18
C HIS A 74 -6.72 16.52 14.36
N HIS A 75 -6.02 17.18 15.27
CA HIS A 75 -5.30 16.59 16.38
C HIS A 75 -5.78 17.15 17.72
N VAL A 76 -6.06 16.29 18.69
CA VAL A 76 -6.33 16.68 20.07
C VAL A 76 -5.08 16.42 20.89
N ASP A 77 -4.49 17.46 21.44
CA ASP A 77 -3.28 17.39 22.27
C ASP A 77 -3.55 16.95 23.71
N ALA A 78 -2.50 16.85 24.53
CA ALA A 78 -2.59 16.42 25.92
C ALA A 78 -3.36 17.43 26.81
N GLN A 79 -3.57 18.64 26.35
CA GLN A 79 -4.36 19.68 27.02
C GLN A 79 -5.83 19.70 26.55
N GLY A 80 -6.24 18.77 25.68
CA GLY A 80 -7.59 18.70 25.12
C GLY A 80 -7.88 19.74 24.03
N ARG A 81 -6.86 20.42 23.49
CA ARG A 81 -7.03 21.41 22.42
C ARG A 81 -7.11 20.72 21.08
N LEU A 82 -8.10 21.08 20.27
CA LEU A 82 -8.19 20.65 18.88
C LEU A 82 -7.32 21.56 18.02
N LEU A 83 -6.34 20.97 17.35
CA LEU A 83 -5.36 21.65 16.53
C LEU A 83 -5.41 21.11 15.09
N ASP A 84 -5.19 21.98 14.13
CA ASP A 84 -4.87 21.66 12.75
C ASP A 84 -3.40 22.02 12.46
N ARG A 85 -2.94 21.78 11.23
CA ARG A 85 -1.56 22.10 10.85
C ARG A 85 -1.22 23.58 11.04
N ALA A 86 -2.16 24.49 10.78
CA ALA A 86 -1.91 25.93 10.88
C ALA A 86 -1.77 26.40 12.33
N SER A 87 -2.45 25.76 13.27
CA SER A 87 -2.45 26.09 14.69
C SER A 87 -1.44 25.32 15.53
N MET A 88 -0.90 24.19 15.02
CA MET A 88 0.16 23.46 15.70
C MET A 88 1.55 23.91 15.24
N ARG A 89 2.58 23.60 16.03
CA ARG A 89 3.98 23.78 15.63
C ARG A 89 4.35 22.78 14.56
N GLU A 90 5.22 23.18 13.62
CA GLU A 90 5.63 22.31 12.48
C GLU A 90 6.38 21.05 12.95
N ASP A 91 7.13 21.11 14.06
CA ASP A 91 7.79 19.94 14.64
C ASP A 91 6.79 18.92 15.20
N VAL A 92 5.64 19.38 15.73
CA VAL A 92 4.55 18.50 16.17
C VAL A 92 3.91 17.84 14.93
N PHE A 93 3.59 18.62 13.90
CA PHE A 93 3.06 18.07 12.65
C PHE A 93 4.02 17.02 12.03
N TRP A 94 5.31 17.31 12.02
CA TRP A 94 6.32 16.35 11.58
C TRP A 94 6.32 15.07 12.44
N ALA A 95 6.27 15.20 13.76
CA ALA A 95 6.27 14.05 14.68
C ALA A 95 5.01 13.18 14.56
N LEU A 96 3.86 13.78 14.22
CA LEU A 96 2.61 13.05 13.95
C LEU A 96 2.69 12.18 12.69
N ARG A 97 3.62 12.48 11.79
CA ARG A 97 3.81 11.81 10.50
C ARG A 97 4.82 10.68 10.60
N GLY A 98 4.43 9.55 11.21
CA GLY A 98 5.29 8.37 11.34
C GLY A 98 5.91 8.18 12.71
N GLY A 99 5.92 9.19 13.58
CA GLY A 99 6.48 9.12 14.93
C GLY A 99 5.56 8.48 15.99
N GLY A 100 4.44 7.85 15.59
CA GLY A 100 3.54 7.19 16.52
C GLY A 100 2.68 8.19 17.30
N ALA A 101 1.71 8.80 16.69
CA ALA A 101 0.92 9.91 17.24
C ALA A 101 0.19 9.63 18.57
N GLY A 102 0.16 8.40 19.05
CA GLY A 102 -0.33 8.07 20.40
C GLY A 102 0.49 8.72 21.52
N THR A 103 1.75 9.06 21.26
CA THR A 103 2.64 9.77 22.19
C THR A 103 2.33 11.27 22.27
N TRP A 104 1.80 11.84 21.18
CA TRP A 104 1.61 13.29 21.04
C TRP A 104 0.15 13.74 21.23
N GLY A 105 -0.78 12.79 21.32
CA GLY A 105 -2.22 13.04 21.45
C GLY A 105 -3.03 12.14 20.50
N ILE A 106 -4.22 12.60 20.10
CA ILE A 106 -5.17 11.82 19.31
C ILE A 106 -5.45 12.51 17.97
N ILE A 107 -5.16 11.85 16.87
CA ILE A 107 -5.60 12.31 15.54
C ILE A 107 -7.06 11.87 15.35
N VAL A 108 -7.93 12.84 15.04
CA VAL A 108 -9.37 12.65 14.82
C VAL A 108 -9.68 12.47 13.34
N ALA A 109 -8.98 13.23 12.48
CA ALA A 109 -9.10 13.18 11.03
C ALA A 109 -7.78 13.56 10.36
N GLN A 110 -7.61 13.15 9.10
CA GLN A 110 -6.43 13.43 8.30
C GLN A 110 -6.85 13.89 6.92
N LYS A 111 -6.24 14.95 6.41
CA LYS A 111 -6.37 15.40 5.03
C LYS A 111 -5.24 14.80 4.22
N ILE A 112 -5.60 14.08 3.17
CA ILE A 112 -4.64 13.37 2.33
C ILE A 112 -4.65 13.89 0.90
N GLN A 113 -3.49 13.82 0.24
CA GLN A 113 -3.36 14.00 -1.19
C GLN A 113 -3.67 12.68 -1.90
N LEU A 114 -4.62 12.68 -2.82
CA LEU A 114 -4.84 11.56 -3.73
C LEU A 114 -3.79 11.56 -4.84
N VAL A 115 -3.31 10.38 -5.20
CA VAL A 115 -2.27 10.19 -6.22
C VAL A 115 -2.88 9.54 -7.46
N SER A 116 -2.38 9.91 -8.64
CA SER A 116 -2.87 9.36 -9.90
C SER A 116 -2.52 7.88 -10.04
N VAL A 117 -3.48 7.08 -10.52
CA VAL A 117 -3.26 5.69 -10.91
C VAL A 117 -3.53 5.52 -12.40
N THR A 118 -2.85 4.54 -13.01
CA THR A 118 -3.03 4.25 -14.42
C THR A 118 -4.40 3.59 -14.66
N PRO A 119 -5.00 3.75 -15.86
CA PRO A 119 -6.28 3.13 -16.20
C PRO A 119 -6.25 1.59 -16.12
N ARG A 120 -5.07 1.01 -16.31
CA ARG A 120 -4.80 -0.43 -16.19
C ARG A 120 -3.68 -0.67 -15.20
N VAL A 121 -3.91 -1.63 -14.33
CA VAL A 121 -2.97 -2.11 -13.32
C VAL A 121 -2.94 -3.62 -13.40
N THR A 122 -1.75 -4.19 -13.33
CA THR A 122 -1.57 -5.64 -13.30
C THR A 122 -1.05 -6.08 -11.94
N ALA A 123 -1.76 -6.99 -11.31
CA ALA A 123 -1.34 -7.63 -10.07
C ALA A 123 -1.08 -9.12 -10.31
N PHE A 124 -0.14 -9.69 -9.56
CA PHE A 124 0.10 -11.13 -9.54
C PHE A 124 0.63 -11.61 -8.20
N CYS A 125 0.36 -12.89 -7.91
CA CYS A 125 0.91 -13.60 -6.77
C CYS A 125 1.44 -14.95 -7.24
N LEU A 126 2.75 -15.18 -7.10
CA LEU A 126 3.39 -16.45 -7.41
C LEU A 126 3.97 -17.06 -6.15
N SER A 127 3.59 -18.31 -5.87
CA SER A 127 4.13 -19.07 -4.76
C SER A 127 5.09 -20.15 -5.28
N LYS A 128 6.26 -20.22 -4.67
CA LYS A 128 7.27 -21.26 -4.91
C LYS A 128 7.52 -22.00 -3.59
N ILE A 129 7.80 -23.29 -3.71
CA ILE A 129 8.06 -24.19 -2.57
C ILE A 129 9.45 -24.83 -2.76
N GLY A 130 10.15 -25.05 -1.65
CA GLY A 130 11.45 -25.71 -1.66
C GLY A 130 12.60 -24.78 -1.29
N LYS A 131 13.31 -25.12 -0.21
CA LYS A 131 14.34 -24.30 0.39
C LYS A 131 15.42 -23.81 -0.59
N GLY A 132 15.93 -24.70 -1.45
CA GLY A 132 17.01 -24.34 -2.38
C GLY A 132 16.58 -23.31 -3.41
N ALA A 133 15.48 -23.57 -4.11
CA ALA A 133 14.95 -22.68 -5.14
C ALA A 133 14.53 -21.31 -4.55
N ILE A 134 13.92 -21.32 -3.37
CA ILE A 134 13.51 -20.08 -2.69
C ILE A 134 14.71 -19.25 -2.29
N SER A 135 15.79 -19.86 -1.79
CA SER A 135 17.00 -19.12 -1.38
C SER A 135 17.61 -18.35 -2.56
N GLU A 136 17.68 -18.97 -3.72
CA GLU A 136 18.20 -18.34 -4.93
C GLU A 136 17.29 -17.21 -5.43
N LEU A 137 15.98 -17.46 -5.50
CA LEU A 137 15.00 -16.43 -5.85
C LEU A 137 15.06 -15.23 -4.90
N LEU A 138 15.12 -15.44 -3.58
CA LEU A 138 15.22 -14.36 -2.61
C LEU A 138 16.51 -13.57 -2.76
N TYR A 139 17.64 -14.26 -2.98
CA TYR A 139 18.92 -13.59 -3.21
C TYR A 139 18.84 -12.67 -4.44
N ARG A 140 18.28 -13.15 -5.54
CA ARG A 140 18.06 -12.35 -6.75
C ARG A 140 17.09 -11.20 -6.49
N TRP A 141 15.98 -11.46 -5.79
CA TRP A 141 15.00 -10.44 -5.45
C TRP A 141 15.60 -9.24 -4.68
N GLN A 142 16.47 -9.49 -3.70
CA GLN A 142 17.13 -8.44 -2.92
C GLN A 142 17.98 -7.50 -3.81
N ALA A 143 18.58 -8.03 -4.87
CA ALA A 143 19.38 -7.24 -5.82
C ALA A 143 18.52 -6.44 -6.81
N ILE A 144 17.33 -6.97 -7.17
CA ILE A 144 16.43 -6.43 -8.19
C ILE A 144 15.47 -5.38 -7.57
N ALA A 145 14.85 -5.71 -6.44
CA ALA A 145 13.77 -4.92 -5.87
C ALA A 145 14.15 -3.44 -5.63
N PRO A 146 15.34 -3.09 -5.11
CA PRO A 146 15.73 -1.67 -4.94
C PRO A 146 15.88 -0.92 -6.26
N LYS A 147 16.20 -1.62 -7.34
CA LYS A 147 16.49 -1.05 -8.68
C LYS A 147 15.30 -1.11 -9.63
N ALA A 148 14.21 -1.74 -9.22
CA ALA A 148 13.01 -1.84 -10.03
C ALA A 148 12.39 -0.45 -10.28
N PRO A 149 11.67 -0.24 -11.40
CA PRO A 149 11.03 1.04 -11.67
C PRO A 149 9.99 1.37 -10.60
N PRO A 150 9.69 2.67 -10.37
CA PRO A 150 8.75 3.11 -9.34
C PRO A 150 7.33 2.58 -9.55
N GLU A 151 6.97 2.21 -10.77
CA GLU A 151 5.68 1.61 -11.11
C GLU A 151 5.51 0.17 -10.61
N LEU A 152 6.62 -0.52 -10.26
CA LEU A 152 6.59 -1.91 -9.81
C LEU A 152 6.70 -2.01 -8.29
N PHE A 153 5.59 -2.18 -7.60
CA PHE A 153 5.60 -2.62 -6.20
C PHE A 153 5.92 -4.12 -6.12
N SER A 154 6.76 -4.51 -5.18
CA SER A 154 7.18 -5.92 -5.00
C SER A 154 7.41 -6.23 -3.53
N THR A 155 6.74 -7.28 -3.04
CA THR A 155 6.98 -7.85 -1.71
C THR A 155 7.03 -9.36 -1.77
N VAL A 156 7.67 -9.98 -0.79
CA VAL A 156 7.76 -11.43 -0.66
C VAL A 156 7.42 -11.83 0.77
N TYR A 157 6.49 -12.75 0.91
CA TYR A 157 6.21 -13.41 2.18
C TYR A 157 6.83 -14.79 2.20
N VAL A 158 7.62 -15.08 3.22
CA VAL A 158 8.26 -16.39 3.42
C VAL A 158 7.68 -17.02 4.67
N ALA A 159 7.16 -18.21 4.53
CA ALA A 159 6.58 -18.96 5.64
C ALA A 159 7.04 -20.42 5.61
N GLY A 160 7.25 -20.98 6.77
CA GLY A 160 7.36 -22.44 6.94
C GLY A 160 5.98 -23.09 6.89
N PHE A 161 5.86 -24.25 6.28
CA PHE A 161 4.66 -25.05 6.34
C PHE A 161 5.01 -26.52 6.55
N THR A 162 4.07 -27.26 7.16
CA THR A 162 4.22 -28.70 7.39
C THR A 162 3.06 -29.41 6.69
N LYS A 163 3.39 -30.39 5.84
CA LYS A 163 2.42 -31.26 5.20
C LYS A 163 2.80 -32.73 5.50
N GLY A 164 1.99 -33.36 6.37
CA GLY A 164 2.35 -34.66 6.92
C GLY A 164 3.63 -34.58 7.76
N ASN A 165 4.63 -35.41 7.44
CA ASN A 165 5.94 -35.42 8.11
C ASN A 165 7.01 -34.55 7.43
N VAL A 166 6.64 -33.79 6.38
CA VAL A 166 7.55 -32.94 5.63
C VAL A 166 7.36 -31.49 6.04
N THR A 167 8.41 -30.87 6.55
CA THR A 167 8.47 -29.44 6.79
C THR A 167 9.30 -28.77 5.72
N ASP A 168 8.74 -27.77 5.04
CA ASP A 168 9.39 -27.03 3.98
C ASP A 168 9.07 -25.53 4.11
N ILE A 169 9.61 -24.72 3.23
CA ILE A 169 9.33 -23.28 3.14
C ILE A 169 8.62 -22.95 1.83
N GLN A 170 7.75 -21.97 1.92
CA GLN A 170 7.06 -21.35 0.80
C GLN A 170 7.41 -19.87 0.75
N ALA A 171 7.66 -19.34 -0.45
CA ALA A 171 7.76 -17.92 -0.70
C ALA A 171 6.66 -17.49 -1.68
N SER A 172 5.88 -16.51 -1.28
CA SER A 172 4.82 -15.90 -2.10
C SER A 172 5.25 -14.51 -2.53
N PHE A 173 5.42 -14.32 -3.84
CA PHE A 173 5.85 -13.08 -4.48
C PHE A 173 4.61 -12.30 -4.91
N TYR A 174 4.26 -11.26 -4.15
CA TYR A 174 3.16 -10.35 -4.47
C TYR A 174 3.70 -9.11 -5.18
N ARG A 175 3.10 -8.74 -6.30
CA ARG A 175 3.49 -7.58 -7.07
C ARG A 175 2.31 -6.88 -7.69
N GLN A 176 2.49 -5.57 -7.87
CA GLN A 176 1.61 -4.73 -8.65
C GLN A 176 2.44 -3.88 -9.59
N TYR A 177 2.06 -3.85 -10.84
CA TYR A 177 2.62 -2.95 -11.83
C TYR A 177 1.55 -1.97 -12.31
N LEU A 178 1.90 -0.68 -12.34
CA LEU A 178 1.02 0.37 -12.84
C LEU A 178 1.07 0.42 -14.36
N GLY A 179 0.49 -0.59 -15.00
CA GLY A 179 0.47 -0.81 -16.44
C GLY A 179 -0.21 -2.12 -16.80
N THR A 180 -0.13 -2.47 -18.07
CA THR A 180 -0.75 -3.66 -18.66
C THR A 180 0.00 -4.95 -18.36
N THR A 181 -0.66 -6.09 -18.53
CA THR A 181 -0.02 -7.42 -18.43
C THR A 181 1.14 -7.57 -19.43
N VAL A 182 1.00 -7.05 -20.65
CA VAL A 182 2.06 -7.12 -21.67
C VAL A 182 3.31 -6.38 -21.18
N GLU A 183 3.17 -5.17 -20.67
CA GLU A 183 4.28 -4.40 -20.10
C GLU A 183 4.87 -5.08 -18.85
N THR A 184 4.02 -5.66 -18.01
CA THR A 184 4.44 -6.41 -16.82
C THR A 184 5.32 -7.62 -17.21
N LEU A 185 4.88 -8.42 -18.17
CA LEU A 185 5.63 -9.58 -18.64
C LEU A 185 6.96 -9.20 -19.30
N ALA A 186 6.95 -8.14 -20.12
CA ALA A 186 8.17 -7.62 -20.75
C ALA A 186 9.19 -7.14 -19.70
N LEU A 187 8.73 -6.40 -18.69
CA LEU A 187 9.56 -5.93 -17.58
C LEU A 187 10.11 -7.11 -16.78
N MET A 188 9.23 -8.03 -16.34
CA MET A 188 9.61 -9.16 -15.49
C MET A 188 10.55 -10.13 -16.20
N GLY A 189 10.34 -10.40 -17.49
CA GLY A 189 11.23 -11.22 -18.31
C GLY A 189 12.63 -10.62 -18.45
N LYS A 190 12.76 -9.29 -18.36
CA LYS A 190 14.05 -8.58 -18.39
C LYS A 190 14.76 -8.56 -17.03
N ILE A 191 14.03 -8.27 -15.95
CA ILE A 191 14.66 -8.02 -14.63
C ILE A 191 14.66 -9.23 -13.71
N TYR A 192 13.71 -10.15 -13.89
CA TYR A 192 13.55 -11.32 -13.03
C TYR A 192 13.00 -12.54 -13.78
N PRO A 193 13.68 -13.03 -14.83
CA PRO A 193 13.21 -14.17 -15.63
C PRO A 193 13.08 -15.46 -14.82
N GLU A 194 13.87 -15.62 -13.76
CA GLU A 194 13.86 -16.81 -12.90
C GLU A 194 12.53 -17.03 -12.15
N LEU A 195 11.70 -15.98 -12.07
CA LEU A 195 10.36 -16.10 -11.49
C LEU A 195 9.39 -16.85 -12.41
N GLU A 196 9.68 -16.90 -13.73
CA GLU A 196 8.89 -17.61 -14.76
C GLU A 196 7.42 -17.14 -14.80
N LEU A 197 7.21 -15.80 -14.70
CA LEU A 197 5.88 -15.20 -14.74
C LEU A 197 5.22 -15.41 -16.11
N SER A 198 3.99 -15.89 -16.11
CA SER A 198 3.14 -16.04 -17.29
C SER A 198 1.91 -15.13 -17.26
N ALA A 199 1.23 -14.97 -18.39
CA ALA A 199 0.00 -14.19 -18.46
C ALA A 199 -1.13 -14.79 -17.59
N MET A 200 -1.11 -16.10 -17.37
CA MET A 200 -2.11 -16.79 -16.55
C MET A 200 -2.00 -16.46 -15.05
N ASP A 201 -0.81 -16.02 -14.62
CA ASP A 201 -0.54 -15.63 -13.24
C ASP A 201 -0.96 -14.18 -12.96
N CYS A 202 -1.31 -13.42 -14.02
CA CYS A 202 -1.59 -12.01 -13.96
C CYS A 202 -3.09 -11.71 -13.91
N LYS A 203 -3.47 -10.77 -13.08
CA LYS A 203 -4.80 -10.16 -13.03
C LYS A 203 -4.66 -8.70 -13.47
N GLU A 204 -5.14 -8.38 -14.68
CA GLU A 204 -5.20 -7.00 -15.16
C GLU A 204 -6.59 -6.41 -14.93
N GLY A 205 -6.65 -5.18 -14.46
CA GLY A 205 -7.91 -4.50 -14.19
C GLY A 205 -7.71 -3.06 -13.75
N LYS A 206 -8.74 -2.50 -13.12
CA LYS A 206 -8.62 -1.20 -12.43
C LYS A 206 -7.78 -1.36 -11.17
N TRP A 207 -7.25 -0.24 -10.67
CA TRP A 207 -6.43 -0.26 -9.45
C TRP A 207 -7.13 -0.94 -8.26
N ILE A 208 -8.42 -0.67 -8.04
CA ILE A 208 -9.17 -1.28 -6.93
C ILE A 208 -9.27 -2.81 -7.06
N GLU A 209 -9.37 -3.33 -8.29
CA GLU A 209 -9.43 -4.77 -8.54
C GLU A 209 -8.08 -5.45 -8.26
N ALA A 210 -6.97 -4.75 -8.54
CA ALA A 210 -5.63 -5.20 -8.19
C ALA A 210 -5.41 -5.20 -6.67
N VAL A 211 -5.90 -4.18 -5.96
CA VAL A 211 -5.89 -4.13 -4.48
C VAL A 211 -6.67 -5.30 -3.90
N ALA A 212 -7.91 -5.54 -4.36
CA ALA A 212 -8.75 -6.64 -3.89
C ALA A 212 -8.08 -8.00 -4.15
N PHE A 213 -7.49 -8.20 -5.32
CA PHE A 213 -6.76 -9.43 -5.65
C PHE A 213 -5.58 -9.69 -4.71
N ILE A 214 -4.81 -8.66 -4.36
CA ILE A 214 -3.65 -8.80 -3.46
C ILE A 214 -4.10 -8.94 -2.00
N ALA A 215 -5.20 -8.33 -1.62
CA ALA A 215 -5.79 -8.45 -0.28
C ALA A 215 -6.49 -9.79 -0.06
N ASP A 216 -6.67 -10.60 -1.10
CA ASP A 216 -7.41 -11.88 -1.08
C ASP A 216 -8.88 -11.71 -0.64
N VAL A 217 -9.58 -10.72 -1.21
CA VAL A 217 -10.99 -10.36 -0.95
C VAL A 217 -11.79 -10.20 -2.23
#